data_210fc4f9868f69d54ebb25e7c1660c4b
#
_entry.id   210fc4f9868f69d54ebb25e7c1660c4b
#
_cell.length_a   1.000
_cell.length_b   1.000
_cell.length_c   1.000
_cell.angle_alpha   90.00
_cell.angle_beta   90.00
_cell.angle_gamma   90.00
#
_symmetry.space_group_name_H-M   'P 1'
#
loop_
_entity.id
_entity.type
_entity.pdbx_description
1 polymer ?
#
loop_
_entity_poly.entity_id
_entity_poly.type
_entity_poly.pdbx_seq_one_letter_code
_entity_poly.pdbx_strand_id
1 'polypeptide(L)'
;VGELDGLQHLFVPPGPGDESISIGAAYLELVEQGIALDTIESPSHGYFGPSHTDNDVKEAIDKNLESNWEVKKVSPHDVAKLLADGDVVARFGTENMEFGARALGNRSIIADPRRPDVIHHINKLVKMRDFWMPFAPSILAEREQDYMINPKGIDTRFMAIGCDSTNLAKEHLPA
;
A
#
# COMPACT_ATOMS: atom_id res chain seq x y z
N VAL A 1 17.94 9.99 5.39
CA VAL A 1 18.96 9.26 4.60
C VAL A 1 18.93 9.71 3.15
N GLY A 2 17.76 9.73 2.49
CA GLY A 2 17.63 10.13 1.08
C GLY A 2 18.20 11.51 0.73
N GLU A 3 18.23 12.43 1.67
CA GLU A 3 18.71 13.79 1.48
C GLU A 3 20.24 13.98 1.62
N LEU A 4 20.97 12.91 1.99
CA LEU A 4 22.44 12.98 2.12
C LEU A 4 23.08 13.30 0.78
N ASP A 5 23.97 14.30 0.75
CA ASP A 5 24.61 14.81 -0.48
C ASP A 5 25.39 13.74 -1.26
N GLY A 6 26.03 12.82 -0.58
CA GLY A 6 26.81 11.73 -1.22
C GLY A 6 25.96 10.56 -1.74
N LEU A 7 24.67 10.52 -1.43
CA LEU A 7 23.78 9.43 -1.83
C LEU A 7 23.22 9.67 -3.23
N GLN A 8 23.57 8.81 -4.17
CA GLN A 8 23.05 8.88 -5.54
C GLN A 8 21.80 8.02 -5.75
N HIS A 9 21.74 6.86 -5.08
CA HIS A 9 20.64 5.92 -5.20
C HIS A 9 20.26 5.37 -3.84
N LEU A 10 18.97 5.19 -3.62
CA LEU A 10 18.40 4.50 -2.46
C LEU A 10 17.29 3.59 -2.95
N PHE A 11 17.40 2.31 -2.65
CA PHE A 11 16.33 1.33 -2.87
C PHE A 11 15.89 0.75 -1.53
N VAL A 12 14.59 0.72 -1.32
CA VAL A 12 13.96 0.07 -0.16
C VAL A 12 12.98 -0.97 -0.70
N PRO A 13 13.16 -2.25 -0.39
CA PRO A 13 12.31 -3.32 -0.91
C PRO A 13 10.90 -3.28 -0.28
N PRO A 14 9.91 -3.94 -0.89
CA PRO A 14 8.64 -4.20 -0.22
C PRO A 14 8.87 -5.03 1.04
N GLY A 15 8.33 -4.57 2.18
CA GLY A 15 8.56 -5.20 3.48
C GLY A 15 10.03 -5.07 3.97
N PRO A 16 10.51 -3.84 4.32
CA PRO A 16 11.93 -3.61 4.65
C PRO A 16 12.32 -4.05 6.07
N GLY A 17 11.57 -4.95 6.67
CA GLY A 17 11.88 -5.59 7.95
C GLY A 17 12.54 -6.95 7.79
N ASP A 18 12.50 -7.76 8.85
CA ASP A 18 13.09 -9.11 8.88
C ASP A 18 12.50 -10.04 7.80
N GLU A 19 11.29 -9.80 7.37
CA GLU A 19 10.64 -10.54 6.30
C GLU A 19 11.42 -10.51 4.99
N SER A 20 12.14 -9.42 4.68
CA SER A 20 12.94 -9.30 3.46
C SER A 20 14.24 -10.10 3.48
N ILE A 21 14.65 -10.63 4.62
CA ILE A 21 15.81 -11.53 4.72
C ILE A 21 15.62 -12.75 3.81
N SER A 22 14.40 -13.26 3.70
CA SER A 22 14.09 -14.39 2.81
C SER A 22 14.32 -14.07 1.33
N ILE A 23 14.01 -12.84 0.90
CA ILE A 23 14.29 -12.37 -0.46
C ILE A 23 15.81 -12.23 -0.67
N GLY A 24 16.50 -11.64 0.31
CA GLY A 24 17.95 -11.52 0.29
C GLY A 24 18.67 -12.88 0.21
N ALA A 25 18.19 -13.86 0.93
CA ALA A 25 18.72 -15.22 0.88
C ALA A 25 18.52 -15.87 -0.51
N ALA A 26 17.36 -15.67 -1.13
CA ALA A 26 17.11 -16.16 -2.49
C ALA A 26 18.03 -15.50 -3.52
N TYR A 27 18.29 -14.19 -3.40
CA TYR A 27 19.22 -13.48 -4.28
C TYR A 27 20.66 -13.95 -4.08
N LEU A 28 21.08 -14.19 -2.83
CA LEU A 28 22.40 -14.71 -2.54
C LEU A 28 22.61 -16.09 -3.19
N GLU A 29 21.63 -16.98 -3.07
CA GLU A 29 21.65 -18.29 -3.72
C GLU A 29 21.80 -18.18 -5.24
N LEU A 30 21.07 -17.28 -5.88
CA LEU A 30 21.19 -17.05 -7.33
C LEU A 30 22.63 -16.62 -7.71
N VAL A 31 23.23 -15.73 -6.93
CA VAL A 31 24.62 -15.28 -7.14
C VAL A 31 25.61 -16.42 -6.94
N GLU A 32 25.43 -17.25 -5.91
CA GLU A 32 26.27 -18.43 -5.67
C GLU A 32 26.17 -19.47 -6.79
N GLN A 33 25.01 -19.55 -7.45
CA GLN A 33 24.80 -20.36 -8.66
C GLN A 33 25.41 -19.73 -9.93
N GLY A 34 26.05 -18.56 -9.84
CA GLY A 34 26.71 -17.87 -10.93
C GLY A 34 25.83 -16.95 -11.77
N ILE A 35 24.63 -16.62 -11.29
CA ILE A 35 23.78 -15.61 -11.92
C ILE A 35 24.38 -14.24 -11.65
N ALA A 36 24.60 -13.45 -12.70
CA ALA A 36 25.18 -12.12 -12.57
C ALA A 36 24.18 -11.14 -11.92
N LEU A 37 24.64 -10.33 -10.96
CA LEU A 37 23.78 -9.40 -10.18
C LEU A 37 23.02 -8.41 -11.06
N ASP A 38 23.57 -7.98 -12.15
CA ASP A 38 22.97 -7.04 -13.11
C ASP A 38 21.80 -7.66 -13.92
N THR A 39 21.66 -8.99 -13.87
CA THR A 39 20.55 -9.71 -14.49
C THR A 39 19.40 -10.00 -13.51
N ILE A 40 19.61 -9.75 -12.23
CA ILE A 40 18.58 -9.94 -11.20
C ILE A 40 17.73 -8.68 -11.11
N GLU A 41 16.46 -8.78 -11.47
CA GLU A 41 15.53 -7.65 -11.39
C GLU A 41 15.17 -7.34 -9.93
N SER A 42 15.19 -6.06 -9.58
CA SER A 42 14.69 -5.58 -8.30
C SER A 42 13.15 -5.75 -8.24
N PRO A 43 12.58 -6.10 -7.08
CA PRO A 43 11.14 -6.21 -6.94
C PRO A 43 10.43 -4.90 -7.32
N SER A 44 9.55 -4.95 -8.29
CA SER A 44 8.72 -3.81 -8.72
C SER A 44 7.39 -3.71 -7.97
N HIS A 45 7.01 -4.75 -7.24
CA HIS A 45 5.81 -4.87 -6.43
C HIS A 45 6.02 -5.83 -5.26
N GLY A 46 5.06 -5.87 -4.33
CA GLY A 46 5.06 -6.79 -3.19
C GLY A 46 4.07 -7.96 -3.31
N TYR A 47 3.57 -8.28 -4.49
CA TYR A 47 2.53 -9.31 -4.69
C TYR A 47 3.15 -10.68 -4.95
N PHE A 48 3.73 -11.29 -3.92
CA PHE A 48 4.45 -12.57 -4.01
C PHE A 48 3.68 -13.77 -3.44
N GLY A 49 2.54 -13.53 -2.82
CA GLY A 49 1.73 -14.58 -2.22
C GLY A 49 0.84 -15.30 -3.22
N PRO A 50 0.03 -16.26 -2.76
CA PRO A 50 -0.93 -16.98 -3.60
C PRO A 50 -2.03 -16.05 -4.14
N SER A 51 -2.58 -16.43 -5.28
CA SER A 51 -3.77 -15.81 -5.85
C SER A 51 -5.05 -16.58 -5.48
N HIS A 52 -6.19 -15.94 -5.59
CA HIS A 52 -7.51 -16.51 -5.34
C HIS A 52 -8.40 -16.39 -6.58
N THR A 53 -9.24 -17.39 -6.79
CA THR A 53 -10.21 -17.43 -7.89
C THR A 53 -11.54 -16.79 -7.47
N ASP A 54 -12.38 -16.47 -8.45
CA ASP A 54 -13.75 -16.02 -8.17
C ASP A 54 -14.57 -17.06 -7.40
N ASN A 55 -14.24 -18.35 -7.56
CA ASN A 55 -14.89 -19.43 -6.81
C ASN A 55 -14.48 -19.40 -5.33
N ASP A 56 -13.19 -19.16 -5.02
CA ASP A 56 -12.72 -19.01 -3.64
C ASP A 56 -13.41 -17.82 -2.94
N VAL A 57 -13.57 -16.72 -3.67
CA VAL A 57 -14.30 -15.53 -3.17
C VAL A 57 -15.76 -15.88 -2.88
N LYS A 58 -16.42 -16.58 -3.80
CA LYS A 58 -17.81 -17.00 -3.60
C LYS A 58 -17.97 -17.92 -2.41
N GLU A 59 -17.12 -18.93 -2.29
CA GLU A 59 -17.14 -19.85 -1.13
C GLU A 59 -16.91 -19.11 0.18
N ALA A 60 -15.98 -18.14 0.19
CA ALA A 60 -15.73 -17.32 1.38
C ALA A 60 -16.94 -16.46 1.76
N ILE A 61 -17.64 -15.88 0.79
CA ILE A 61 -18.88 -15.13 1.00
C ILE A 61 -19.97 -16.06 1.55
N ASP A 62 -20.24 -17.18 0.88
CA ASP A 62 -21.30 -18.11 1.26
C ASP A 62 -21.10 -18.66 2.67
N LYS A 63 -19.83 -18.84 3.08
CA LYS A 63 -19.47 -19.35 4.41
C LYS A 63 -19.58 -18.32 5.52
N ASN A 64 -19.30 -17.05 5.23
CA ASN A 64 -19.12 -16.01 6.26
C ASN A 64 -20.15 -14.90 6.21
N LEU A 65 -21.08 -14.91 5.24
CA LEU A 65 -22.08 -13.86 5.10
C LEU A 65 -23.00 -13.77 6.31
N GLU A 66 -23.03 -12.62 6.95
CA GLU A 66 -23.93 -12.33 8.04
C GLU A 66 -25.25 -11.72 7.52
N SER A 67 -26.32 -11.86 8.27
CA SER A 67 -27.68 -11.44 7.85
C SER A 67 -27.85 -9.94 7.62
N ASN A 68 -26.95 -9.13 8.14
CA ASN A 68 -26.92 -7.66 7.99
C ASN A 68 -25.95 -7.20 6.89
N TRP A 69 -25.30 -8.12 6.18
CA TRP A 69 -24.40 -7.82 5.07
C TRP A 69 -25.14 -7.91 3.73
N GLU A 70 -24.80 -7.04 2.82
CA GLU A 70 -25.30 -7.05 1.45
C GLU A 70 -24.14 -7.29 0.49
N VAL A 71 -24.34 -8.22 -0.46
CA VAL A 71 -23.36 -8.51 -1.52
C VAL A 71 -23.86 -7.92 -2.84
N LYS A 72 -23.08 -7.02 -3.40
CA LYS A 72 -23.35 -6.37 -4.69
C LYS A 72 -22.13 -6.46 -5.62
N LYS A 73 -22.41 -6.57 -6.89
CA LYS A 73 -21.39 -6.30 -7.91
C LYS A 73 -21.34 -4.79 -8.14
N VAL A 74 -20.16 -4.19 -7.93
CA VAL A 74 -19.96 -2.74 -8.05
C VAL A 74 -18.84 -2.44 -9.05
N SER A 75 -18.89 -1.25 -9.64
CA SER A 75 -17.81 -0.72 -10.48
C SER A 75 -16.81 0.10 -9.63
N PRO A 76 -15.59 0.36 -10.13
CA PRO A 76 -14.67 1.30 -9.46
C PRO A 76 -15.27 2.69 -9.25
N HIS A 77 -16.17 3.13 -10.14
CA HIS A 77 -16.88 4.40 -10.00
C HIS A 77 -17.85 4.41 -8.80
N ASP A 78 -18.52 3.29 -8.54
CA ASP A 78 -19.40 3.16 -7.37
C ASP A 78 -18.58 3.21 -6.09
N VAL A 79 -17.42 2.56 -6.05
CA VAL A 79 -16.48 2.64 -4.91
C VAL A 79 -15.98 4.07 -4.71
N ALA A 80 -15.66 4.79 -5.79
CA ALA A 80 -15.24 6.19 -5.70
C ALA A 80 -16.35 7.09 -5.11
N LYS A 81 -17.61 6.81 -5.40
CA LYS A 81 -18.74 7.53 -4.79
C LYS A 81 -18.83 7.26 -3.28
N LEU A 82 -18.73 6.00 -2.86
CA LEU A 82 -18.72 5.66 -1.42
C LEU A 82 -17.62 6.42 -0.69
N LEU A 83 -16.41 6.43 -1.22
CA LEU A 83 -15.30 7.20 -0.64
C LEU A 83 -15.61 8.70 -0.57
N ALA A 84 -16.14 9.29 -1.66
CA ALA A 84 -16.49 10.71 -1.71
C ALA A 84 -17.63 11.08 -0.73
N ASP A 85 -18.55 10.15 -0.47
CA ASP A 85 -19.62 10.29 0.52
C ASP A 85 -19.12 10.12 1.96
N GLY A 86 -17.86 9.68 2.13
CA GLY A 86 -17.15 9.57 3.41
C GLY A 86 -17.16 8.19 4.02
N ASP A 87 -17.52 7.18 3.25
CA ASP A 87 -17.42 5.79 3.68
C ASP A 87 -15.95 5.33 3.76
N VAL A 88 -15.71 4.36 4.62
CA VAL A 88 -14.44 3.65 4.73
C VAL A 88 -14.56 2.33 3.97
N VAL A 89 -13.67 2.11 3.02
CA VAL A 89 -13.70 0.93 2.15
C VAL A 89 -12.50 0.03 2.42
N ALA A 90 -12.74 -1.25 2.70
CA ALA A 90 -11.69 -2.26 2.72
C ALA A 90 -11.57 -2.91 1.33
N ARG A 91 -10.37 -2.88 0.75
CA ARG A 91 -10.08 -3.54 -0.53
C ARG A 91 -9.24 -4.79 -0.30
N PHE A 92 -9.68 -5.89 -0.90
CA PHE A 92 -8.91 -7.11 -1.09
C PHE A 92 -8.76 -7.39 -2.60
N GLY A 93 -7.53 -7.61 -3.04
CA GLY A 93 -7.28 -8.11 -4.39
C GLY A 93 -7.36 -9.63 -4.42
N THR A 94 -7.88 -10.17 -5.53
CA THR A 94 -7.89 -11.63 -5.80
C THR A 94 -6.64 -12.08 -6.54
N GLU A 95 -5.84 -11.13 -7.05
CA GLU A 95 -4.51 -11.38 -7.58
C GLU A 95 -3.59 -11.90 -6.46
N ASN A 96 -2.30 -11.95 -6.69
CA ASN A 96 -1.36 -12.41 -5.68
C ASN A 96 -1.46 -11.61 -4.37
N MET A 97 -1.43 -12.30 -3.25
CA MET A 97 -1.43 -11.67 -1.93
C MET A 97 -0.16 -10.83 -1.72
N GLU A 98 -0.31 -9.76 -0.95
CA GLU A 98 0.82 -8.90 -0.60
C GLU A 98 1.75 -9.54 0.42
N PHE A 99 3.04 -9.38 0.15
CA PHE A 99 4.14 -9.68 1.05
C PHE A 99 4.46 -8.45 1.92
N GLY A 100 4.87 -8.70 3.15
CA GLY A 100 5.32 -7.67 4.08
C GLY A 100 4.24 -7.10 4.99
N ALA A 101 4.67 -6.23 5.92
CA ALA A 101 3.82 -5.71 6.99
C ALA A 101 2.87 -4.59 6.53
N ARG A 102 3.13 -3.98 5.36
CA ARG A 102 2.36 -2.84 4.86
C ARG A 102 1.29 -3.27 3.87
N ALA A 103 0.14 -2.60 3.90
CA ALA A 103 -0.90 -2.75 2.91
C ALA A 103 -0.61 -1.85 1.71
N LEU A 104 -0.46 -2.46 0.53
CA LEU A 104 -0.01 -1.80 -0.70
C LEU A 104 -1.02 -1.94 -1.85
N GLY A 105 -2.30 -2.08 -1.53
CA GLY A 105 -3.40 -2.13 -2.48
C GLY A 105 -4.26 -3.38 -2.39
N ASN A 106 -3.70 -4.58 -2.22
CA ASN A 106 -4.48 -5.82 -2.21
C ASN A 106 -5.05 -6.21 -0.85
N ARG A 107 -4.77 -5.46 0.23
CA ARG A 107 -5.41 -5.60 1.55
C ARG A 107 -5.42 -4.25 2.27
N SER A 108 -6.00 -3.25 1.64
CA SER A 108 -5.97 -1.86 2.10
C SER A 108 -7.30 -1.43 2.67
N ILE A 109 -7.26 -0.57 3.68
CA ILE A 109 -8.39 0.23 4.13
C ILE A 109 -8.20 1.62 3.55
N ILE A 110 -9.20 2.09 2.80
CA ILE A 110 -9.15 3.33 2.03
C ILE A 110 -10.24 4.26 2.54
N ALA A 111 -9.93 5.55 2.64
CA ALA A 111 -10.89 6.58 3.01
C ALA A 111 -10.52 7.92 2.35
N ASP A 112 -11.44 8.86 2.34
CA ASP A 112 -11.23 10.20 1.78
C ASP A 112 -10.31 11.03 2.70
N PRO A 113 -9.11 11.42 2.27
CA PRO A 113 -8.15 12.17 3.09
C PRO A 113 -8.54 13.64 3.30
N ARG A 114 -9.57 14.14 2.62
CA ARG A 114 -10.12 15.49 2.84
C ARG A 114 -10.89 15.62 4.15
N ARG A 115 -11.17 14.50 4.83
CA ARG A 115 -11.94 14.42 6.06
C ARG A 115 -11.06 14.13 7.27
N PRO A 116 -10.71 15.13 8.09
CA PRO A 116 -9.86 14.94 9.27
C PRO A 116 -10.38 13.94 10.31
N ASP A 117 -11.70 13.78 10.39
CA ASP A 117 -12.37 12.86 11.30
C ASP A 117 -12.12 11.38 10.95
N VAL A 118 -11.77 11.09 9.70
CA VAL A 118 -11.55 9.70 9.22
C VAL A 118 -10.39 9.01 9.92
N ILE A 119 -9.32 9.76 10.26
CA ILE A 119 -8.18 9.23 11.01
C ILE A 119 -8.64 8.66 12.35
N HIS A 120 -9.41 9.45 13.09
CA HIS A 120 -9.93 9.03 14.39
C HIS A 120 -10.88 7.83 14.26
N HIS A 121 -11.76 7.86 13.26
CA HIS A 121 -12.70 6.77 12.98
C HIS A 121 -11.95 5.45 12.72
N ILE A 122 -10.98 5.46 11.78
CA ILE A 122 -10.24 4.23 11.44
C ILE A 122 -9.37 3.77 12.60
N ASN A 123 -8.66 4.67 13.28
CA ASN A 123 -7.80 4.29 14.38
C ASN A 123 -8.59 3.69 15.54
N LYS A 124 -9.69 4.32 15.95
CA LYS A 124 -10.46 3.91 17.11
C LYS A 124 -11.39 2.72 16.84
N LEU A 125 -12.12 2.73 15.74
CA LEU A 125 -13.21 1.78 15.51
C LEU A 125 -12.80 0.60 14.62
N VAL A 126 -11.86 0.79 13.73
CA VAL A 126 -11.46 -0.26 12.77
C VAL A 126 -10.16 -0.93 13.23
N LYS A 127 -9.13 -0.15 13.52
CA LYS A 127 -7.79 -0.70 13.86
C LYS A 127 -7.52 -0.83 15.35
N MET A 128 -8.35 -0.23 16.21
CA MET A 128 -8.21 -0.27 17.67
C MET A 128 -6.79 0.07 18.13
N ARG A 129 -6.23 1.15 17.62
CA ARG A 129 -4.87 1.62 17.86
C ARG A 129 -4.85 3.07 18.31
N ASP A 130 -3.67 3.60 18.67
CA ASP A 130 -3.50 4.97 19.13
C ASP A 130 -4.04 5.99 18.12
N PHE A 131 -4.73 7.00 18.62
CA PHE A 131 -5.42 8.01 17.82
C PHE A 131 -4.50 8.83 16.91
N TRP A 132 -3.23 8.95 17.28
CA TRP A 132 -2.21 9.73 16.57
C TRP A 132 -1.49 8.96 15.47
N MET A 133 -1.76 7.68 15.31
CA MET A 133 -1.09 6.86 14.29
C MET A 133 -1.45 7.35 12.88
N PRO A 134 -0.45 7.74 12.06
CA PRO A 134 -0.70 8.31 10.75
C PRO A 134 -1.12 7.27 9.73
N PHE A 135 -1.66 7.76 8.63
CA PHE A 135 -1.93 7.00 7.39
C PHE A 135 -1.09 7.56 6.26
N ALA A 136 -0.73 6.71 5.30
CA ALA A 136 -0.07 7.15 4.09
C ALA A 136 -1.12 7.48 3.02
N PRO A 137 -1.00 8.63 2.34
CA PRO A 137 -1.85 8.93 1.21
C PRO A 137 -1.53 8.02 0.02
N SER A 138 -2.55 7.63 -0.75
CA SER A 138 -2.39 7.01 -2.05
C SER A 138 -2.49 8.10 -3.12
N ILE A 139 -1.44 8.27 -3.90
CA ILE A 139 -1.32 9.34 -4.89
C ILE A 139 -1.15 8.69 -6.28
N LEU A 140 -1.79 9.26 -7.30
CA LEU A 140 -1.55 8.86 -8.69
C LEU A 140 -0.07 9.12 -9.04
N ALA A 141 0.60 8.14 -9.65
CA ALA A 141 2.04 8.23 -9.95
C ALA A 141 2.38 9.45 -10.81
N GLU A 142 1.53 9.78 -11.79
CA GLU A 142 1.67 10.96 -12.65
C GLU A 142 1.45 12.29 -11.93
N ARG A 143 0.92 12.26 -10.70
CA ARG A 143 0.66 13.43 -9.85
C ARG A 143 1.57 13.48 -8.62
N GLU A 144 2.56 12.60 -8.52
CA GLU A 144 3.46 12.51 -7.37
C GLU A 144 4.08 13.87 -7.00
N GLN A 145 4.62 14.57 -7.98
CA GLN A 145 5.29 15.86 -7.78
C GLN A 145 4.37 16.98 -7.31
N ASP A 146 3.05 16.86 -7.51
CA ASP A 146 2.09 17.84 -7.00
C ASP A 146 1.94 17.74 -5.47
N TYR A 147 2.19 16.57 -4.89
CA TYR A 147 1.91 16.27 -3.48
C TYR A 147 3.16 16.00 -2.65
N MET A 148 4.24 15.52 -3.24
CA MET A 148 5.47 15.18 -2.52
C MET A 148 6.69 15.95 -3.03
N ILE A 149 7.58 16.28 -2.10
CA ILE A 149 8.89 16.85 -2.38
C ILE A 149 9.91 15.71 -2.36
N ASN A 150 10.23 15.20 -3.55
CA ASN A 150 11.14 14.06 -3.76
C ASN A 150 12.20 14.42 -4.82
N PRO A 151 13.16 15.32 -4.50
CA PRO A 151 14.07 15.88 -5.49
C PRO A 151 15.03 14.87 -6.12
N LYS A 152 15.25 13.73 -5.47
CA LYS A 152 16.12 12.65 -5.97
C LYS A 152 15.35 11.52 -6.66
N GLY A 153 14.02 11.60 -6.75
CA GLY A 153 13.19 10.56 -7.37
C GLY A 153 13.33 9.19 -6.70
N ILE A 154 13.45 9.16 -5.35
CA ILE A 154 13.54 7.91 -4.59
C ILE A 154 12.21 7.18 -4.70
N ASP A 155 12.24 5.87 -4.88
CA ASP A 155 11.05 5.04 -4.99
C ASP A 155 10.25 5.02 -3.67
N THR A 156 9.03 5.55 -3.70
CA THR A 156 8.14 5.70 -2.54
C THR A 156 7.03 4.64 -2.49
N ARG A 157 6.98 3.71 -3.46
CA ARG A 157 5.85 2.76 -3.64
C ARG A 157 5.59 1.81 -2.46
N PHE A 158 6.58 1.57 -1.61
CA PHE A 158 6.49 0.54 -0.56
C PHE A 158 6.21 1.08 0.85
N MET A 159 5.75 2.33 0.96
CA MET A 159 5.44 2.97 2.26
C MET A 159 6.61 2.93 3.27
N ALA A 160 7.84 2.94 2.80
CA ALA A 160 9.05 2.85 3.61
C ALA A 160 9.84 4.17 3.66
N ILE A 161 9.57 5.06 2.72
CA ILE A 161 10.24 6.36 2.60
C ILE A 161 9.25 7.46 2.99
N GLY A 162 9.69 8.37 3.88
CA GLY A 162 8.99 9.61 4.16
C GLY A 162 9.53 10.73 3.28
N CYS A 163 8.64 11.53 2.72
CA CYS A 163 8.94 12.73 1.96
C CYS A 163 8.21 13.93 2.54
N ASP A 164 8.75 15.12 2.35
CA ASP A 164 8.05 16.36 2.70
C ASP A 164 6.83 16.56 1.79
N SER A 165 5.78 17.14 2.36
CA SER A 165 4.55 17.47 1.64
C SER A 165 4.63 18.85 0.99
N THR A 166 4.08 18.99 -0.21
CA THR A 166 3.88 20.29 -0.85
C THR A 166 2.77 21.08 -0.15
N ASN A 167 2.64 22.37 -0.47
CA ASN A 167 1.50 23.15 0.04
C ASN A 167 0.16 22.63 -0.47
N LEU A 168 0.12 22.14 -1.71
CA LEU A 168 -1.10 21.54 -2.28
C LEU A 168 -1.50 20.28 -1.51
N ALA A 169 -0.53 19.44 -1.10
CA ALA A 169 -0.81 18.29 -0.27
C ALA A 169 -1.44 18.68 1.07
N LYS A 170 -0.89 19.70 1.74
CA LYS A 170 -1.43 20.18 3.03
C LYS A 170 -2.85 20.74 2.91
N GLU A 171 -3.20 21.30 1.76
CA GLU A 171 -4.55 21.82 1.48
C GLU A 171 -5.53 20.68 1.17
N HIS A 172 -5.13 19.73 0.33
CA HIS A 172 -6.01 18.68 -0.19
C HIS A 172 -6.13 17.47 0.73
N LEU A 173 -5.13 17.24 1.60
CA LEU A 173 -5.02 16.05 2.45
C LEU A 173 -4.85 16.47 3.91
N PRO A 174 -5.86 17.12 4.52
CA PRO A 174 -5.78 17.61 5.90
C PRO A 174 -5.88 16.48 6.95
N ALA A 175 -6.20 15.24 6.53
CA ALA A 175 -6.32 14.06 7.39
C ALA A 175 -4.97 13.41 7.70
#